data_5db2efbf55e0817e84fa33e3be79ef51
#
_entry.id   5db2efbf55e0817e84fa33e3be79ef51
#
_cell.length_a   1.000
_cell.length_b   1.000
_cell.length_c   1.000
_cell.angle_alpha   90.00
_cell.angle_beta   90.00
_cell.angle_gamma   90.00
#
_symmetry.space_group_name_H-M   'P 1'
#
loop_
_entity.id
_entity.type
_entity.pdbx_description
1 polymer ?
#
loop_
_entity_poly.entity_id
_entity_poly.type
_entity_poly.pdbx_seq_one_letter_code
_entity_poly.pdbx_strand_id
1 'polypeptide(L)'
;MPVHLSAPNPADLHPVAGVRIGVAEAGVRKANRKDLTVFLLDEGASVAGVFTQNRFCAAPVQVCREHLAAGQPIRALVVNTGNANAGTGAEGLARARATSAALARHLKMDAAQVLPFSTGVIMEPLPVDRIVAGLPAALADARADHWLKAAEGIMTTDTVPKAASRQAQVGGKTVSITGISKGAGMIRPNMATMLGFLATDAAVDAALLPELARRLADASFNRVTVDGDTSTNDSFVVIATGQAGNAPVTDLASADGQALLAAMTEVARTLAHAIVRDGEGATKFIAVRVEGGKSTDECLKVAYAIAHSPLVKTAFFASDPNLGRILAAVGYAGITDLDQGLIELHLDDVHVVSQGGRRPEYREEDGARVMAQSEITIRVGLGRGEVSDTVWTCDFSHDYVTINADYRS
;
A
#
# COMPACT_ATOMS: atom_id res chain seq x y z
N MET A 1 -18.08 5.70 6.52
CA MET A 1 -17.06 6.78 6.42
C MET A 1 -15.74 6.22 6.90
N PRO A 2 -14.62 6.58 6.29
CA PRO A 2 -13.31 6.06 6.69
C PRO A 2 -12.96 6.45 8.15
N VAL A 3 -12.15 5.64 8.80
CA VAL A 3 -11.80 5.81 10.21
C VAL A 3 -10.78 6.93 10.37
N HIS A 4 -11.20 8.08 10.86
CA HIS A 4 -10.35 9.28 11.07
C HIS A 4 -9.45 9.59 9.86
N LEU A 5 -9.99 9.49 8.66
CA LEU A 5 -9.30 9.81 7.41
C LEU A 5 -10.12 10.81 6.60
N SER A 6 -9.48 11.87 6.17
CA SER A 6 -10.04 12.86 5.24
C SER A 6 -9.15 12.96 3.99
N ALA A 7 -9.71 13.51 2.90
CA ALA A 7 -8.91 13.80 1.73
C ALA A 7 -7.75 14.76 2.11
N PRO A 8 -6.53 14.53 1.60
CA PRO A 8 -5.40 15.40 1.89
C PRO A 8 -5.64 16.80 1.29
N ASN A 9 -5.12 17.83 1.97
CA ASN A 9 -5.14 19.17 1.42
C ASN A 9 -4.09 19.27 0.29
N PRO A 10 -4.45 19.71 -0.94
CA PRO A 10 -3.49 19.85 -2.04
C PRO A 10 -2.28 20.74 -1.69
N ALA A 11 -2.47 21.76 -0.83
CA ALA A 11 -1.41 22.66 -0.42
C ALA A 11 -0.31 21.98 0.43
N ASP A 12 -0.60 20.84 1.03
CA ASP A 12 0.34 20.07 1.85
C ASP A 12 1.13 19.03 1.01
N LEU A 13 0.82 18.91 -0.30
CA LEU A 13 1.47 17.99 -1.21
C LEU A 13 2.57 18.71 -2.00
N HIS A 14 3.81 18.50 -1.61
CA HIS A 14 4.96 19.12 -2.28
C HIS A 14 5.17 18.52 -3.67
N PRO A 15 5.29 19.32 -4.73
CA PRO A 15 5.77 18.85 -6.02
C PRO A 15 7.15 18.20 -5.87
N VAL A 16 7.38 17.12 -6.60
CA VAL A 16 8.69 16.47 -6.71
C VAL A 16 9.33 16.91 -8.02
N ALA A 17 10.45 17.61 -7.95
CA ALA A 17 11.14 18.07 -9.15
C ALA A 17 11.48 16.88 -10.07
N GLY A 18 11.25 17.03 -11.38
CA GLY A 18 11.46 15.96 -12.35
C GLY A 18 10.30 14.97 -12.50
N VAL A 19 9.15 15.21 -11.80
CA VAL A 19 7.91 14.43 -11.96
C VAL A 19 6.78 15.35 -12.39
N ARG A 20 6.05 14.98 -13.45
CA ARG A 20 4.80 15.62 -13.86
C ARG A 20 3.73 14.56 -14.03
N ILE A 21 2.52 14.85 -13.62
CA ILE A 21 1.41 13.90 -13.61
C ILE A 21 0.22 14.48 -14.37
N GLY A 22 -0.31 13.70 -15.31
CA GLY A 22 -1.51 14.05 -16.05
C GLY A 22 -2.61 13.02 -15.86
N VAL A 23 -3.84 13.47 -15.83
CA VAL A 23 -5.02 12.64 -15.57
C VAL A 23 -6.10 12.95 -16.59
N ALA A 24 -6.74 11.90 -17.12
CA ALA A 24 -7.84 12.02 -18.05
C ALA A 24 -9.00 11.08 -17.71
N GLU A 25 -10.15 11.38 -18.30
CA GLU A 25 -11.33 10.54 -18.32
C GLU A 25 -11.36 9.78 -19.65
N ALA A 26 -10.75 8.58 -19.69
CA ALA A 26 -10.68 7.75 -20.88
C ALA A 26 -11.93 6.87 -21.09
N GLY A 27 -12.78 6.76 -20.04
CA GLY A 27 -13.97 5.91 -20.06
C GLY A 27 -13.63 4.43 -20.12
N VAL A 28 -12.55 4.01 -19.40
CA VAL A 28 -12.07 2.62 -19.38
C VAL A 28 -13.21 1.66 -19.02
N ARG A 29 -14.01 2.01 -18.00
CA ARG A 29 -15.19 1.26 -17.58
C ARG A 29 -16.44 2.13 -17.48
N LYS A 30 -16.36 3.25 -16.78
CA LYS A 30 -17.47 4.17 -16.55
C LYS A 30 -17.16 5.54 -17.17
N ALA A 31 -18.14 6.20 -17.77
CA ALA A 31 -17.98 7.56 -18.27
C ALA A 31 -17.85 8.56 -17.11
N ASN A 32 -17.29 9.74 -17.40
CA ASN A 32 -17.16 10.86 -16.46
C ASN A 32 -16.39 10.48 -15.17
N ARG A 33 -15.37 9.67 -15.31
CA ARG A 33 -14.48 9.26 -14.21
C ARG A 33 -13.03 9.44 -14.62
N LYS A 34 -12.23 10.00 -13.73
CA LYS A 34 -10.77 9.99 -13.85
C LYS A 34 -10.31 8.52 -13.77
N ASP A 35 -9.81 7.97 -14.86
CA ASP A 35 -9.48 6.55 -14.98
C ASP A 35 -8.22 6.25 -15.81
N LEU A 36 -7.53 7.32 -16.23
CA LEU A 36 -6.24 7.25 -16.89
C LEU A 36 -5.29 8.26 -16.27
N THR A 37 -4.19 7.76 -15.66
CA THR A 37 -3.15 8.58 -15.04
C THR A 37 -1.82 8.29 -15.70
N VAL A 38 -1.05 9.32 -16.05
CA VAL A 38 0.31 9.19 -16.57
C VAL A 38 1.29 9.93 -15.68
N PHE A 39 2.44 9.32 -15.39
CA PHE A 39 3.58 9.97 -14.76
C PHE A 39 4.65 10.17 -15.84
N LEU A 40 5.17 11.36 -15.93
CA LEU A 40 6.26 11.72 -16.82
C LEU A 40 7.49 12.02 -15.97
N LEU A 41 8.59 11.34 -16.24
CA LEU A 41 9.83 11.45 -15.51
C LEU A 41 10.89 12.13 -16.35
N ASP A 42 11.57 13.10 -15.80
CA ASP A 42 12.68 13.76 -16.48
C ASP A 42 13.87 12.81 -16.63
N GLU A 43 14.79 13.14 -17.52
CA GLU A 43 15.98 12.36 -17.80
C GLU A 43 16.86 12.25 -16.55
N GLY A 44 17.45 11.07 -16.32
CA GLY A 44 18.24 10.79 -15.12
C GLY A 44 17.43 10.21 -13.96
N ALA A 45 16.11 10.16 -14.02
CA ALA A 45 15.31 9.51 -12.99
C ALA A 45 15.60 8.00 -12.93
N SER A 46 15.71 7.49 -11.71
CA SER A 46 15.80 6.06 -11.40
C SER A 46 14.48 5.56 -10.83
N VAL A 47 14.09 4.34 -11.20
CA VAL A 47 12.83 3.71 -10.79
C VAL A 47 13.07 2.28 -10.33
N ALA A 48 12.51 1.91 -9.20
CA ALA A 48 12.43 0.53 -8.73
C ALA A 48 11.00 0.18 -8.33
N GLY A 49 10.66 -1.10 -8.38
CA GLY A 49 9.33 -1.57 -8.01
C GLY A 49 9.37 -2.87 -7.23
N VAL A 50 8.41 -3.00 -6.31
CA VAL A 50 8.07 -4.23 -5.59
C VAL A 50 6.68 -4.65 -6.04
N PHE A 51 6.51 -5.94 -6.37
CA PHE A 51 5.31 -6.43 -7.05
C PHE A 51 4.74 -7.67 -6.38
N THR A 52 3.45 -7.90 -6.57
CA THR A 52 2.71 -9.04 -6.02
C THR A 52 3.44 -10.37 -6.22
N GLN A 53 3.38 -11.22 -5.21
CA GLN A 53 3.84 -12.61 -5.28
C GLN A 53 2.72 -13.58 -5.68
N ASN A 54 1.51 -13.08 -5.94
CA ASN A 54 0.41 -13.89 -6.40
C ASN A 54 0.81 -14.60 -7.71
N ARG A 55 0.71 -15.92 -7.73
CA ARG A 55 1.05 -16.73 -8.92
C ARG A 55 0.12 -16.44 -10.09
N PHE A 56 -1.09 -15.96 -9.80
CA PHE A 56 -2.04 -15.47 -10.81
C PHE A 56 -1.77 -13.98 -11.13
N CYS A 57 -0.53 -13.70 -11.52
CA CYS A 57 0.00 -12.36 -11.70
C CYS A 57 -0.60 -11.68 -12.93
N ALA A 58 -1.08 -10.46 -12.76
CA ALA A 58 -1.67 -9.65 -13.84
C ALA A 58 -0.66 -9.30 -14.95
N ALA A 59 -1.16 -9.14 -16.17
CA ALA A 59 -0.36 -8.83 -17.33
C ALA A 59 0.49 -7.54 -17.19
N PRO A 60 -0.03 -6.42 -16.67
CA PRO A 60 0.78 -5.21 -16.50
C PRO A 60 1.95 -5.43 -15.54
N VAL A 61 1.79 -6.21 -14.47
CA VAL A 61 2.88 -6.52 -13.53
C VAL A 61 3.99 -7.33 -14.22
N GLN A 62 3.61 -8.28 -15.09
CA GLN A 62 4.59 -9.06 -15.86
C GLN A 62 5.39 -8.15 -16.80
N VAL A 63 4.72 -7.22 -17.49
CA VAL A 63 5.36 -6.23 -18.38
C VAL A 63 6.25 -5.26 -17.57
N CYS A 64 5.82 -4.79 -16.39
CA CYS A 64 6.68 -3.97 -15.53
C CYS A 64 7.99 -4.68 -15.16
N ARG A 65 7.92 -5.96 -14.77
CA ARG A 65 9.11 -6.75 -14.45
C ARG A 65 10.03 -6.93 -15.66
N GLU A 66 9.45 -7.18 -16.85
CA GLU A 66 10.18 -7.28 -18.11
C GLU A 66 10.91 -5.98 -18.44
N HIS A 67 10.22 -4.83 -18.39
CA HIS A 67 10.79 -3.54 -18.73
C HIS A 67 11.86 -3.08 -17.73
N LEU A 68 11.66 -3.31 -16.43
CA LEU A 68 12.69 -3.02 -15.42
C LEU A 68 13.93 -3.90 -15.61
N ALA A 69 13.75 -5.19 -15.95
CA ALA A 69 14.85 -6.11 -16.22
C ALA A 69 15.62 -5.79 -17.53
N ALA A 70 14.99 -5.08 -18.45
CA ALA A 70 15.65 -4.64 -19.70
C ALA A 70 16.76 -3.58 -19.46
N GLY A 71 16.82 -2.98 -18.26
CA GLY A 71 17.87 -2.05 -17.86
C GLY A 71 17.83 -0.69 -18.55
N GLN A 72 16.78 -0.39 -19.31
CA GLN A 72 16.58 0.94 -19.88
C GLN A 72 16.04 1.91 -18.80
N PRO A 73 16.39 3.21 -18.86
CA PRO A 73 15.85 4.20 -17.94
C PRO A 73 14.33 4.32 -18.11
N ILE A 74 13.58 4.16 -17.06
CA ILE A 74 12.13 4.36 -17.07
C ILE A 74 11.83 5.87 -17.13
N ARG A 75 10.99 6.27 -18.09
CA ARG A 75 10.67 7.68 -18.39
C ARG A 75 9.19 8.01 -18.23
N ALA A 76 8.33 7.00 -18.16
CA ALA A 76 6.90 7.21 -17.94
C ALA A 76 6.24 6.00 -17.26
N LEU A 77 5.15 6.29 -16.55
CA LEU A 77 4.23 5.27 -16.03
C LEU A 77 2.83 5.58 -16.56
N VAL A 78 2.05 4.55 -16.87
CA VAL A 78 0.64 4.69 -17.27
C VAL A 78 -0.22 3.77 -16.40
N VAL A 79 -1.25 4.34 -15.79
CA VAL A 79 -2.17 3.62 -14.89
C VAL A 79 -3.58 3.74 -15.47
N ASN A 80 -4.23 2.61 -15.70
CA ASN A 80 -5.66 2.60 -15.98
C ASN A 80 -6.45 2.07 -14.77
N THR A 81 -7.64 2.63 -14.55
CA THR A 81 -8.55 2.27 -13.46
C THR A 81 -9.88 1.74 -14.00
N GLY A 82 -10.45 0.75 -13.33
CA GLY A 82 -11.71 0.09 -13.69
C GLY A 82 -11.56 -1.29 -14.31
N ASN A 83 -10.36 -1.65 -14.81
CA ASN A 83 -10.05 -2.95 -15.38
C ASN A 83 -8.64 -3.37 -14.92
N ALA A 84 -8.52 -4.54 -14.31
CA ALA A 84 -7.27 -5.05 -13.75
C ALA A 84 -6.32 -5.67 -14.79
N ASN A 85 -6.81 -6.01 -15.98
CA ASN A 85 -6.08 -6.77 -16.98
C ASN A 85 -5.40 -8.02 -16.39
N ALA A 86 -6.11 -8.72 -15.54
CA ALA A 86 -5.71 -9.95 -14.88
C ALA A 86 -6.62 -11.09 -15.29
N GLY A 87 -6.08 -12.30 -15.39
CA GLY A 87 -6.82 -13.47 -15.87
C GLY A 87 -7.18 -13.42 -17.36
N THR A 88 -6.43 -12.66 -18.16
CA THR A 88 -6.70 -12.39 -19.57
C THR A 88 -5.71 -13.09 -20.52
N GLY A 89 -4.81 -13.92 -19.97
CA GLY A 89 -3.89 -14.74 -20.74
C GLY A 89 -2.94 -13.95 -21.66
N ALA A 90 -2.56 -14.55 -22.78
CA ALA A 90 -1.63 -13.94 -23.75
C ALA A 90 -2.18 -12.63 -24.36
N GLU A 91 -3.50 -12.53 -24.53
CA GLU A 91 -4.13 -11.32 -25.04
C GLU A 91 -3.97 -10.16 -24.04
N GLY A 92 -4.07 -10.41 -22.73
CA GLY A 92 -3.82 -9.42 -21.69
C GLY A 92 -2.40 -8.87 -21.74
N LEU A 93 -1.40 -9.74 -21.95
CA LEU A 93 0.00 -9.31 -22.13
C LEU A 93 0.16 -8.44 -23.38
N ALA A 94 -0.43 -8.83 -24.51
CA ALA A 94 -0.39 -8.04 -25.73
C ALA A 94 -1.03 -6.65 -25.52
N ARG A 95 -2.14 -6.57 -24.78
CA ARG A 95 -2.83 -5.31 -24.45
C ARG A 95 -2.02 -4.42 -23.50
N ALA A 96 -1.36 -5.00 -22.50
CA ALA A 96 -0.47 -4.25 -21.61
C ALA A 96 0.72 -3.65 -22.38
N ARG A 97 1.37 -4.45 -23.26
CA ARG A 97 2.45 -3.96 -24.12
C ARG A 97 1.96 -2.89 -25.11
N ALA A 98 0.76 -3.06 -25.69
CA ALA A 98 0.17 -2.07 -26.59
C ALA A 98 -0.09 -0.73 -25.89
N THR A 99 -0.49 -0.75 -24.61
CA THR A 99 -0.65 0.46 -23.78
C THR A 99 0.69 1.18 -23.61
N SER A 100 1.76 0.46 -23.21
CA SER A 100 3.11 1.04 -23.08
C SER A 100 3.62 1.59 -24.39
N ALA A 101 3.47 0.84 -25.49
CA ALA A 101 3.91 1.26 -26.81
C ALA A 101 3.14 2.50 -27.32
N ALA A 102 1.86 2.63 -26.98
CA ALA A 102 1.07 3.80 -27.36
C ALA A 102 1.58 5.07 -26.66
N LEU A 103 1.80 5.03 -25.34
CA LEU A 103 2.37 6.17 -24.62
C LEU A 103 3.79 6.49 -25.09
N ALA A 104 4.63 5.47 -25.30
CA ALA A 104 5.99 5.63 -25.80
C ALA A 104 6.05 6.35 -27.17
N ARG A 105 5.11 6.04 -28.09
CA ARG A 105 5.01 6.75 -29.39
C ARG A 105 4.72 8.25 -29.21
N HIS A 106 3.82 8.62 -28.31
CA HIS A 106 3.54 10.03 -28.03
C HIS A 106 4.75 10.76 -27.45
N LEU A 107 5.55 10.07 -26.64
CA LEU A 107 6.72 10.62 -25.98
C LEU A 107 8.03 10.45 -26.79
N LYS A 108 7.97 9.78 -27.97
CA LYS A 108 9.12 9.48 -28.84
C LYS A 108 10.24 8.73 -28.12
N MET A 109 9.87 7.70 -27.37
CA MET A 109 10.78 6.83 -26.62
C MET A 109 10.51 5.35 -26.88
N ASP A 110 11.37 4.47 -26.36
CA ASP A 110 11.17 3.02 -26.42
C ASP A 110 10.02 2.58 -25.50
N ALA A 111 9.26 1.57 -25.91
CA ALA A 111 8.18 1.01 -25.11
C ALA A 111 8.68 0.44 -23.75
N ALA A 112 9.90 -0.08 -23.72
CA ALA A 112 10.54 -0.58 -22.50
C ALA A 112 10.83 0.51 -21.45
N GLN A 113 10.76 1.79 -21.83
CA GLN A 113 10.88 2.92 -20.90
C GLN A 113 9.54 3.33 -20.24
N VAL A 114 8.46 2.59 -20.50
CA VAL A 114 7.11 2.86 -19.97
C VAL A 114 6.62 1.69 -19.14
N LEU A 115 6.24 1.93 -17.90
CA LEU A 115 5.65 0.93 -17.01
C LEU A 115 4.11 1.03 -17.03
N PRO A 116 3.39 -0.05 -17.41
CA PRO A 116 1.93 -0.08 -17.37
C PRO A 116 1.42 -0.59 -16.02
N PHE A 117 0.34 0.00 -15.51
CA PHE A 117 -0.37 -0.45 -14.32
C PHE A 117 -1.87 -0.49 -14.59
N SER A 118 -2.56 -1.43 -13.97
CA SER A 118 -4.01 -1.59 -14.08
C SER A 118 -4.61 -1.91 -12.74
N THR A 119 -5.83 -1.43 -12.47
CA THR A 119 -6.59 -1.78 -11.27
C THR A 119 -8.09 -1.79 -11.57
N GLY A 120 -8.84 -2.69 -10.96
CA GLY A 120 -10.29 -2.84 -11.15
C GLY A 120 -10.72 -4.28 -11.34
N VAL A 121 -11.67 -4.53 -12.24
CA VAL A 121 -12.28 -5.85 -12.43
C VAL A 121 -11.32 -6.81 -13.13
N ILE A 122 -11.27 -8.04 -12.60
CA ILE A 122 -10.50 -9.18 -13.12
C ILE A 122 -11.32 -9.93 -14.18
N MET A 123 -10.67 -10.64 -15.11
CA MET A 123 -11.27 -11.49 -16.16
C MET A 123 -12.00 -10.72 -17.27
N GLU A 124 -11.82 -9.41 -17.35
CA GLU A 124 -12.37 -8.61 -18.44
C GLU A 124 -11.25 -8.14 -19.39
N PRO A 125 -11.47 -8.14 -20.73
CA PRO A 125 -10.51 -7.62 -21.68
C PRO A 125 -10.22 -6.13 -21.45
N LEU A 126 -8.95 -5.73 -21.46
CA LEU A 126 -8.58 -4.32 -21.29
C LEU A 126 -8.99 -3.52 -22.56
N PRO A 127 -9.76 -2.42 -22.45
CA PRO A 127 -10.17 -1.61 -23.60
C PRO A 127 -9.05 -0.65 -24.02
N VAL A 128 -8.01 -1.18 -24.69
CA VAL A 128 -6.80 -0.43 -25.08
C VAL A 128 -7.14 0.78 -25.95
N ASP A 129 -8.13 0.68 -26.85
CA ASP A 129 -8.51 1.78 -27.74
C ASP A 129 -8.97 3.00 -26.94
N ARG A 130 -9.71 2.81 -25.85
CA ARG A 130 -10.15 3.90 -24.96
C ARG A 130 -8.97 4.55 -24.24
N ILE A 131 -8.03 3.71 -23.74
CA ILE A 131 -6.81 4.20 -23.10
C ILE A 131 -6.01 5.03 -24.09
N VAL A 132 -5.75 4.50 -25.29
CA VAL A 132 -4.98 5.18 -26.33
C VAL A 132 -5.63 6.52 -26.74
N ALA A 133 -6.95 6.54 -26.88
CA ALA A 133 -7.69 7.77 -27.19
C ALA A 133 -7.59 8.82 -26.05
N GLY A 134 -7.46 8.40 -24.80
CA GLY A 134 -7.32 9.29 -23.64
C GLY A 134 -5.91 9.84 -23.42
N LEU A 135 -4.85 9.18 -23.97
CA LEU A 135 -3.46 9.60 -23.76
C LEU A 135 -3.17 11.06 -24.11
N PRO A 136 -3.62 11.63 -25.26
CA PRO A 136 -3.36 13.02 -25.56
C PRO A 136 -3.90 13.98 -24.51
N ALA A 137 -5.09 13.72 -23.97
CA ALA A 137 -5.69 14.54 -22.92
C ALA A 137 -4.89 14.43 -21.62
N ALA A 138 -4.49 13.22 -21.22
CA ALA A 138 -3.66 13.01 -20.03
C ALA A 138 -2.29 13.71 -20.17
N LEU A 139 -1.65 13.65 -21.33
CA LEU A 139 -0.39 14.33 -21.59
C LEU A 139 -0.51 15.85 -21.55
N ALA A 140 -1.59 16.41 -22.10
CA ALA A 140 -1.86 17.86 -22.08
C ALA A 140 -2.15 18.38 -20.66
N ASP A 141 -2.68 17.52 -19.80
CA ASP A 141 -2.98 17.82 -18.40
C ASP A 141 -1.74 17.75 -17.48
N ALA A 142 -0.59 17.25 -17.92
CA ALA A 142 0.55 16.94 -17.08
C ALA A 142 1.12 18.19 -16.36
N ARG A 143 1.14 18.16 -15.00
CA ARG A 143 1.66 19.22 -14.11
C ARG A 143 2.41 18.61 -12.93
N ALA A 144 3.29 19.39 -12.31
CA ALA A 144 4.10 18.95 -11.16
C ALA A 144 3.28 18.82 -9.86
N ASP A 145 2.18 19.53 -9.73
CA ASP A 145 1.32 19.61 -8.54
C ASP A 145 0.08 18.71 -8.60
N HIS A 146 -0.06 17.86 -9.62
CA HIS A 146 -1.24 16.99 -9.79
C HIS A 146 -1.23 15.71 -8.94
N TRP A 147 -0.55 15.69 -7.80
CA TRP A 147 -0.49 14.52 -6.93
C TRP A 147 -1.87 14.11 -6.39
N LEU A 148 -2.69 15.07 -5.88
CA LEU A 148 -4.03 14.75 -5.43
C LEU A 148 -4.92 14.25 -6.57
N LYS A 149 -4.83 14.89 -7.73
CA LYS A 149 -5.59 14.47 -8.92
C LYS A 149 -5.22 13.07 -9.38
N ALA A 150 -3.94 12.70 -9.27
CA ALA A 150 -3.46 11.34 -9.53
C ALA A 150 -4.02 10.33 -8.51
N ALA A 151 -4.03 10.69 -7.22
CA ALA A 151 -4.63 9.85 -6.17
C ALA A 151 -6.11 9.57 -6.46
N GLU A 152 -6.87 10.57 -6.91
CA GLU A 152 -8.27 10.40 -7.35
C GLU A 152 -8.37 9.49 -8.60
N GLY A 153 -7.44 9.62 -9.54
CA GLY A 153 -7.44 8.89 -10.81
C GLY A 153 -7.17 7.39 -10.68
N ILE A 154 -6.56 6.96 -9.56
CA ILE A 154 -6.23 5.55 -9.33
C ILE A 154 -7.20 4.84 -8.36
N MET A 155 -8.17 5.52 -7.76
CA MET A 155 -9.17 4.95 -6.85
C MET A 155 -10.03 3.88 -7.54
N THR A 156 -10.48 2.89 -6.77
CA THR A 156 -11.48 1.90 -7.20
C THR A 156 -12.70 1.92 -6.26
N THR A 157 -12.67 1.17 -5.18
CA THR A 157 -13.65 1.18 -4.09
C THR A 157 -13.29 2.14 -2.96
N ASP A 158 -12.14 2.80 -3.08
CA ASP A 158 -11.68 3.83 -2.16
C ASP A 158 -12.74 4.92 -2.01
N THR A 159 -12.97 5.40 -0.78
CA THR A 159 -13.92 6.50 -0.51
C THR A 159 -13.24 7.85 -0.42
N VAL A 160 -11.90 7.86 -0.20
CA VAL A 160 -11.06 9.07 -0.15
C VAL A 160 -9.77 8.86 -0.93
N PRO A 161 -9.28 9.87 -1.66
CA PRO A 161 -7.96 9.82 -2.27
C PRO A 161 -6.87 9.79 -1.21
N LYS A 162 -5.82 9.01 -1.44
CA LYS A 162 -4.72 8.80 -0.49
C LYS A 162 -3.44 9.39 -1.05
N ALA A 163 -2.99 10.50 -0.47
CA ALA A 163 -1.71 11.13 -0.78
C ALA A 163 -1.05 11.63 0.50
N ALA A 164 0.28 11.62 0.52
CA ALA A 164 1.07 12.12 1.62
C ALA A 164 2.37 12.72 1.11
N SER A 165 2.86 13.76 1.79
CA SER A 165 4.07 14.45 1.40
C SER A 165 4.90 14.84 2.62
N ARG A 166 6.22 14.93 2.42
CA ARG A 166 7.16 15.39 3.43
C ARG A 166 8.39 16.01 2.77
N GLN A 167 9.04 16.90 3.50
CA GLN A 167 10.37 17.38 3.18
C GLN A 167 11.37 16.89 4.22
N ALA A 168 12.61 16.64 3.81
CA ALA A 168 13.71 16.22 4.67
C ALA A 168 15.02 16.91 4.26
N GLN A 169 15.99 16.95 5.17
CA GLN A 169 17.35 17.39 4.86
C GLN A 169 18.21 16.18 4.53
N VAL A 170 18.79 16.15 3.33
CA VAL A 170 19.69 15.10 2.86
C VAL A 170 20.89 15.74 2.18
N GLY A 171 22.09 15.51 2.69
CA GLY A 171 23.32 16.11 2.14
C GLY A 171 23.30 17.64 2.13
N GLY A 172 22.69 18.26 3.14
CA GLY A 172 22.55 19.72 3.24
C GLY A 172 21.57 20.35 2.25
N LYS A 173 20.74 19.54 1.57
CA LYS A 173 19.68 19.99 0.66
C LYS A 173 18.31 19.58 1.21
N THR A 174 17.32 20.43 0.98
CA THR A 174 15.93 20.07 1.21
C THR A 174 15.44 19.19 0.06
N VAL A 175 15.03 17.97 0.35
CA VAL A 175 14.43 17.05 -0.61
C VAL A 175 12.93 16.95 -0.36
N SER A 176 12.16 16.87 -1.44
CA SER A 176 10.72 16.62 -1.39
C SER A 176 10.42 15.14 -1.63
N ILE A 177 9.48 14.62 -0.86
CA ILE A 177 9.01 13.25 -0.93
C ILE A 177 7.49 13.30 -0.99
N THR A 178 6.89 12.78 -2.05
CA THR A 178 5.43 12.74 -2.20
C THR A 178 5.01 11.42 -2.78
N GLY A 179 3.94 10.87 -2.24
CA GLY A 179 3.41 9.61 -2.71
C GLY A 179 1.90 9.57 -2.69
N ILE A 180 1.37 8.63 -3.46
CA ILE A 180 -0.05 8.28 -3.53
C ILE A 180 -0.22 6.78 -3.43
N SER A 181 -1.36 6.36 -2.93
CA SER A 181 -1.77 4.95 -2.94
C SER A 181 -3.27 4.80 -3.17
N LYS A 182 -3.67 3.61 -3.58
CA LYS A 182 -5.07 3.20 -3.64
C LYS A 182 -5.22 1.80 -3.07
N GLY A 183 -6.39 1.54 -2.52
CA GLY A 183 -6.79 0.25 -2.00
C GLY A 183 -7.75 0.41 -0.84
N ALA A 184 -8.75 -0.48 -0.77
CA ALA A 184 -9.74 -0.55 0.29
C ALA A 184 -10.21 -1.99 0.54
N GLY A 185 -10.11 -2.88 -0.46
CA GLY A 185 -10.38 -4.32 -0.38
C GLY A 185 -9.36 -5.13 -1.18
N MET A 186 -9.36 -6.47 -0.97
CA MET A 186 -8.33 -7.39 -1.46
C MET A 186 -6.94 -6.93 -0.98
N ILE A 187 -6.80 -6.70 0.35
CA ILE A 187 -5.59 -6.15 0.98
C ILE A 187 -4.95 -7.15 1.94
N ARG A 188 -3.94 -7.83 1.46
CA ARG A 188 -2.94 -8.57 2.22
C ARG A 188 -1.60 -8.48 1.51
N PRO A 189 -0.81 -7.45 1.76
CA PRO A 189 0.47 -7.29 1.09
C PRO A 189 1.45 -8.39 1.52
N ASN A 190 1.64 -9.33 0.63
CA ASN A 190 2.79 -10.22 0.65
C ASN A 190 3.71 -9.77 -0.48
N MET A 191 4.41 -8.63 -0.26
CA MET A 191 5.14 -7.84 -1.24
C MET A 191 4.23 -6.99 -2.16
N ALA A 192 3.23 -6.32 -1.56
CA ALA A 192 2.32 -5.29 -2.05
C ALA A 192 0.92 -5.74 -2.50
N THR A 193 -0.15 -5.25 -1.78
CA THR A 193 -1.56 -5.43 -2.19
C THR A 193 -2.22 -4.08 -2.42
N MET A 194 -1.74 -3.31 -3.41
CA MET A 194 -2.27 -1.99 -3.74
C MET A 194 -1.53 -1.42 -4.96
N LEU A 195 -1.92 -0.27 -5.43
CA LEU A 195 -1.03 0.56 -6.24
C LEU A 195 -0.49 1.68 -5.36
N GLY A 196 0.83 1.79 -5.27
CA GLY A 196 1.52 2.85 -4.56
C GLY A 196 2.66 3.43 -5.40
N PHE A 197 2.71 4.74 -5.46
CA PHE A 197 3.76 5.47 -6.17
C PHE A 197 4.35 6.49 -5.22
N LEU A 198 5.64 6.36 -4.93
CA LEU A 198 6.39 7.23 -4.02
C LEU A 198 7.57 7.83 -4.77
N ALA A 199 7.62 9.14 -4.87
CA ALA A 199 8.70 9.84 -5.55
C ALA A 199 9.48 10.74 -4.58
N THR A 200 10.76 10.93 -4.88
CA THR A 200 11.62 11.93 -4.27
C THR A 200 12.48 12.62 -5.33
N ASP A 201 12.79 13.88 -5.13
CA ASP A 201 13.78 14.59 -5.92
C ASP A 201 15.23 14.40 -5.42
N ALA A 202 15.42 13.66 -4.33
CA ALA A 202 16.75 13.28 -3.86
C ALA A 202 17.53 12.47 -4.93
N ALA A 203 18.82 12.72 -5.01
CA ALA A 203 19.74 11.88 -5.75
C ALA A 203 20.03 10.60 -4.94
N VAL A 204 19.71 9.45 -5.51
CA VAL A 204 19.95 8.11 -4.93
C VAL A 204 20.65 7.27 -5.99
N ASP A 205 21.67 6.52 -5.59
CA ASP A 205 22.31 5.56 -6.50
C ASP A 205 21.28 4.55 -7.01
N ALA A 206 21.22 4.38 -8.33
CA ALA A 206 20.25 3.48 -8.96
C ALA A 206 20.35 2.04 -8.46
N ALA A 207 21.56 1.57 -8.11
CA ALA A 207 21.77 0.25 -7.56
C ALA A 207 21.18 0.06 -6.15
N LEU A 208 21.01 1.15 -5.39
CA LEU A 208 20.45 1.14 -4.05
C LEU A 208 18.91 1.18 -4.04
N LEU A 209 18.31 1.67 -5.12
CA LEU A 209 16.87 1.93 -5.18
C LEU A 209 16.00 0.67 -4.99
N PRO A 210 16.33 -0.52 -5.51
CA PRO A 210 15.58 -1.75 -5.23
C PRO A 210 15.57 -2.13 -3.74
N GLU A 211 16.70 -1.96 -3.04
CA GLU A 211 16.77 -2.21 -1.59
C GLU A 211 15.94 -1.19 -0.83
N LEU A 212 16.02 0.09 -1.19
CA LEU A 212 15.20 1.15 -0.61
C LEU A 212 13.71 0.84 -0.78
N ALA A 213 13.25 0.48 -1.98
CA ALA A 213 11.86 0.13 -2.26
C ALA A 213 11.39 -1.05 -1.41
N ARG A 214 12.20 -2.10 -1.25
CA ARG A 214 11.89 -3.25 -0.42
C ARG A 214 11.79 -2.86 1.05
N ARG A 215 12.76 -2.11 1.61
CA ARG A 215 12.73 -1.66 3.01
C ARG A 215 11.50 -0.79 3.30
N LEU A 216 11.13 0.09 2.38
CA LEU A 216 9.94 0.92 2.50
C LEU A 216 8.66 0.07 2.50
N ALA A 217 8.53 -0.90 1.58
CA ALA A 217 7.40 -1.81 1.55
C ALA A 217 7.30 -2.64 2.84
N ASP A 218 8.43 -3.17 3.33
CA ASP A 218 8.48 -3.97 4.55
C ASP A 218 8.12 -3.17 5.81
N ALA A 219 8.42 -1.87 5.85
CA ALA A 219 8.12 -1.00 6.98
C ALA A 219 6.72 -0.36 6.93
N SER A 220 5.96 -0.57 5.85
CA SER A 220 4.67 0.08 5.60
C SER A 220 3.62 -0.86 5.03
N PHE A 221 3.56 -1.02 3.72
CA PHE A 221 2.51 -1.78 3.03
C PHE A 221 2.52 -3.27 3.38
N ASN A 222 3.68 -3.88 3.64
CA ASN A 222 3.79 -5.26 4.12
C ASN A 222 3.44 -5.42 5.61
N ARG A 223 2.81 -4.45 6.24
CA ARG A 223 2.33 -4.47 7.63
C ARG A 223 0.85 -4.15 7.74
N VAL A 224 0.12 -4.13 6.63
CA VAL A 224 -1.33 -3.84 6.65
C VAL A 224 -2.13 -4.99 6.05
N THR A 225 -3.38 -5.13 6.45
CA THR A 225 -4.34 -6.04 5.83
C THR A 225 -5.77 -5.56 6.06
N VAL A 226 -6.66 -5.78 5.10
CA VAL A 226 -8.10 -5.55 5.25
C VAL A 226 -8.84 -6.88 5.38
N ASP A 227 -8.68 -7.79 4.44
CA ASP A 227 -9.47 -9.03 4.32
C ASP A 227 -8.64 -10.32 4.21
N GLY A 228 -7.32 -10.19 4.16
CA GLY A 228 -6.44 -11.34 4.05
C GLY A 228 -6.21 -11.83 2.61
N ASP A 229 -6.82 -11.19 1.60
CA ASP A 229 -6.71 -11.58 0.20
C ASP A 229 -5.57 -10.84 -0.52
N THR A 230 -4.72 -11.59 -1.23
CA THR A 230 -3.61 -11.03 -2.02
C THR A 230 -4.06 -10.76 -3.45
N SER A 231 -3.93 -9.51 -3.91
CA SER A 231 -4.31 -9.10 -5.26
C SER A 231 -3.36 -9.63 -6.34
N THR A 232 -3.84 -9.62 -7.57
CA THR A 232 -3.10 -9.98 -8.78
C THR A 232 -2.24 -8.85 -9.33
N ASN A 233 -2.48 -7.60 -8.92
CA ASN A 233 -1.97 -6.39 -9.58
C ASN A 233 -1.02 -5.55 -8.72
N ASP A 234 -0.78 -5.94 -7.49
CA ASP A 234 -0.08 -5.11 -6.53
C ASP A 234 1.28 -4.64 -7.00
N SER A 235 1.50 -3.34 -6.84
CA SER A 235 2.72 -2.69 -7.26
C SER A 235 3.03 -1.50 -6.35
N PHE A 236 4.21 -1.48 -5.78
CA PHE A 236 4.77 -0.33 -5.09
C PHE A 236 6.00 0.14 -5.85
N VAL A 237 5.96 1.36 -6.35
CA VAL A 237 7.01 1.96 -7.19
C VAL A 237 7.66 3.13 -6.46
N VAL A 238 8.98 3.11 -6.42
CA VAL A 238 9.81 4.19 -5.89
C VAL A 238 10.55 4.86 -7.04
N ILE A 239 10.47 6.20 -7.08
CA ILE A 239 11.07 7.06 -8.10
C ILE A 239 12.04 8.01 -7.40
N ALA A 240 13.26 8.11 -7.89
CA ALA A 240 14.25 9.11 -7.46
C ALA A 240 14.74 9.89 -8.68
N THR A 241 14.52 11.21 -8.70
CA THR A 241 14.82 12.02 -9.88
C THR A 241 16.20 12.70 -9.82
N GLY A 242 16.79 12.84 -8.62
CA GLY A 242 18.08 13.50 -8.43
C GLY A 242 18.08 15.01 -8.61
N GLN A 243 16.90 15.64 -8.72
CA GLN A 243 16.77 17.07 -9.05
C GLN A 243 17.00 18.01 -7.85
N ALA A 244 17.06 17.49 -6.60
CA ALA A 244 17.33 18.31 -5.41
C ALA A 244 18.78 18.81 -5.33
N GLY A 245 19.70 18.19 -6.08
CA GLY A 245 21.10 18.60 -6.14
C GLY A 245 21.93 18.22 -4.92
N ASN A 246 21.48 17.25 -4.12
CA ASN A 246 22.29 16.61 -3.09
C ASN A 246 23.30 15.65 -3.71
N ALA A 247 24.38 15.33 -2.99
CA ALA A 247 25.25 14.21 -3.37
C ALA A 247 24.45 12.90 -3.37
N PRO A 248 24.66 11.99 -4.35
CA PRO A 248 23.92 10.75 -4.39
C PRO A 248 24.05 9.93 -3.10
N VAL A 249 22.94 9.49 -2.55
CA VAL A 249 22.91 8.54 -1.43
C VAL A 249 23.30 7.17 -1.96
N THR A 250 24.46 6.68 -1.53
CA THR A 250 25.04 5.39 -1.96
C THR A 250 25.01 4.32 -0.86
N ASP A 251 24.64 4.69 0.37
CA ASP A 251 24.52 3.80 1.52
C ASP A 251 23.36 4.24 2.42
N LEU A 252 22.41 3.33 2.63
CA LEU A 252 21.26 3.57 3.52
C LEU A 252 21.65 3.59 5.02
N ALA A 253 22.86 3.13 5.38
CA ALA A 253 23.35 3.21 6.75
C ALA A 253 24.03 4.55 7.05
N SER A 254 24.40 5.33 6.04
CA SER A 254 24.95 6.69 6.21
C SER A 254 23.91 7.63 6.86
N ALA A 255 24.37 8.75 7.42
CA ALA A 255 23.46 9.75 8.03
C ALA A 255 22.40 10.25 7.03
N ASP A 256 22.80 10.57 5.80
CA ASP A 256 21.90 11.00 4.74
C ASP A 256 20.96 9.89 4.29
N GLY A 257 21.47 8.65 4.18
CA GLY A 257 20.67 7.48 3.87
C GLY A 257 19.61 7.18 4.91
N GLN A 258 19.96 7.29 6.19
CA GLN A 258 19.03 7.13 7.32
C GLN A 258 17.96 8.23 7.34
N ALA A 259 18.34 9.48 7.11
CA ALA A 259 17.41 10.60 7.06
C ALA A 259 16.39 10.44 5.91
N LEU A 260 16.87 10.06 4.71
CA LEU A 260 16.02 9.81 3.56
C LEU A 260 15.09 8.61 3.81
N LEU A 261 15.63 7.48 4.27
CA LEU A 261 14.85 6.28 4.57
C LEU A 261 13.77 6.55 5.62
N ALA A 262 14.08 7.27 6.69
CA ALA A 262 13.12 7.62 7.73
C ALA A 262 11.97 8.47 7.17
N ALA A 263 12.29 9.52 6.43
CA ALA A 263 11.29 10.42 5.85
C ALA A 263 10.40 9.71 4.80
N MET A 264 10.99 8.89 3.93
CA MET A 264 10.23 8.10 2.95
C MET A 264 9.36 7.02 3.64
N THR A 265 9.86 6.39 4.71
CA THR A 265 9.10 5.41 5.51
C THR A 265 7.87 6.04 6.14
N GLU A 266 7.99 7.28 6.64
CA GLU A 266 6.86 8.00 7.23
C GLU A 266 5.76 8.27 6.19
N VAL A 267 6.12 8.73 4.99
CA VAL A 267 5.15 8.91 3.89
C VAL A 267 4.51 7.57 3.50
N ALA A 268 5.32 6.52 3.29
CA ALA A 268 4.83 5.19 2.92
C ALA A 268 3.89 4.59 4.00
N ARG A 269 4.22 4.78 5.29
CA ARG A 269 3.38 4.32 6.41
C ARG A 269 2.07 5.08 6.50
N THR A 270 2.09 6.39 6.29
CA THR A 270 0.87 7.23 6.22
C THR A 270 -0.07 6.71 5.12
N LEU A 271 0.48 6.42 3.94
CA LEU A 271 -0.29 5.85 2.83
C LEU A 271 -0.84 4.45 3.14
N ALA A 272 -0.03 3.60 3.77
CA ALA A 272 -0.44 2.25 4.15
C ALA A 272 -1.56 2.27 5.22
N HIS A 273 -1.46 3.14 6.23
CA HIS A 273 -2.50 3.34 7.23
C HIS A 273 -3.79 3.90 6.60
N ALA A 274 -3.67 4.80 5.62
CA ALA A 274 -4.83 5.34 4.91
C ALA A 274 -5.63 4.25 4.17
N ILE A 275 -4.96 3.22 3.64
CA ILE A 275 -5.61 2.05 3.04
C ILE A 275 -6.48 1.30 4.07
N VAL A 276 -5.94 1.04 5.26
CA VAL A 276 -6.67 0.33 6.32
C VAL A 276 -7.82 1.17 6.88
N ARG A 277 -7.58 2.47 7.08
CA ARG A 277 -8.59 3.42 7.57
C ARG A 277 -9.77 3.57 6.62
N ASP A 278 -9.53 3.41 5.33
CA ASP A 278 -10.53 3.44 4.26
C ASP A 278 -10.91 2.02 3.78
N GLY A 279 -10.61 1.00 4.58
CA GLY A 279 -10.97 -0.39 4.28
C GLY A 279 -12.48 -0.53 4.04
N GLU A 280 -12.87 -1.38 3.10
CA GLU A 280 -14.28 -1.61 2.73
C GLU A 280 -15.13 -1.92 3.96
N GLY A 281 -16.05 -1.02 4.30
CA GLY A 281 -16.92 -1.15 5.47
C GLY A 281 -16.24 -0.98 6.82
N ALA A 282 -14.98 -0.53 6.89
CA ALA A 282 -14.25 -0.36 8.14
C ALA A 282 -14.90 0.67 9.06
N THR A 283 -15.04 0.32 10.34
CA THR A 283 -15.50 1.21 11.42
C THR A 283 -14.43 1.42 12.49
N LYS A 284 -13.40 0.57 12.49
CA LYS A 284 -12.29 0.63 13.44
C LYS A 284 -10.95 0.43 12.74
N PHE A 285 -9.94 1.17 13.22
CA PHE A 285 -8.54 0.97 12.89
C PHE A 285 -7.85 0.22 14.02
N ILE A 286 -7.26 -0.93 13.74
CA ILE A 286 -6.75 -1.85 14.75
C ILE A 286 -5.25 -2.06 14.52
N ALA A 287 -4.44 -1.75 15.52
CA ALA A 287 -3.04 -2.12 15.56
C ALA A 287 -2.88 -3.44 16.33
N VAL A 288 -2.29 -4.46 15.70
CA VAL A 288 -1.94 -5.72 16.38
C VAL A 288 -0.42 -5.72 16.57
N ARG A 289 0.00 -5.40 17.79
CA ARG A 289 1.40 -5.36 18.19
C ARG A 289 1.76 -6.64 18.95
N VAL A 290 2.75 -7.35 18.44
CA VAL A 290 3.28 -8.56 19.08
C VAL A 290 4.69 -8.28 19.56
N GLU A 291 4.95 -8.57 20.84
CA GLU A 291 6.20 -8.30 21.54
C GLU A 291 6.78 -9.58 22.14
N GLY A 292 8.09 -9.57 22.36
CA GLY A 292 8.76 -10.70 23.02
C GLY A 292 8.87 -11.94 22.16
N GLY A 293 8.89 -11.80 20.82
CA GLY A 293 9.14 -12.89 19.88
C GLY A 293 10.62 -13.19 19.69
N LYS A 294 10.94 -14.39 19.20
CA LYS A 294 12.30 -14.79 18.83
C LYS A 294 12.78 -14.13 17.54
N SER A 295 11.83 -13.75 16.67
CA SER A 295 12.11 -13.13 15.36
C SER A 295 10.93 -12.27 14.89
N THR A 296 11.19 -11.39 13.93
CA THR A 296 10.15 -10.63 13.21
C THR A 296 9.11 -11.56 12.57
N ASP A 297 9.54 -12.66 11.95
CA ASP A 297 8.65 -13.65 11.34
C ASP A 297 7.67 -14.24 12.35
N GLU A 298 8.15 -14.59 13.56
CA GLU A 298 7.31 -15.11 14.65
C GLU A 298 6.26 -14.08 15.07
N CYS A 299 6.67 -12.82 15.31
CA CYS A 299 5.76 -11.74 15.66
C CYS A 299 4.69 -11.51 14.58
N LEU A 300 5.11 -11.51 13.31
CA LEU A 300 4.20 -11.32 12.17
C LEU A 300 3.22 -12.49 12.00
N LYS A 301 3.64 -13.74 12.21
CA LYS A 301 2.73 -14.90 12.18
C LYS A 301 1.57 -14.72 13.17
N VAL A 302 1.88 -14.34 14.40
CA VAL A 302 0.84 -14.09 15.42
C VAL A 302 -0.01 -12.88 15.06
N ALA A 303 0.61 -11.77 14.68
CA ALA A 303 -0.12 -10.56 14.32
C ALA A 303 -1.08 -10.78 13.14
N TYR A 304 -0.64 -11.48 12.10
CA TYR A 304 -1.48 -11.79 10.96
C TYR A 304 -2.56 -12.85 11.27
N ALA A 305 -2.29 -13.83 12.15
CA ALA A 305 -3.31 -14.77 12.58
C ALA A 305 -4.49 -14.04 13.26
N ILE A 306 -4.20 -13.05 14.09
CA ILE A 306 -5.21 -12.20 14.72
C ILE A 306 -5.89 -11.30 13.68
N ALA A 307 -5.11 -10.59 12.86
CA ALA A 307 -5.61 -9.61 11.89
C ALA A 307 -6.47 -10.23 10.77
N HIS A 308 -6.24 -11.49 10.42
CA HIS A 308 -7.02 -12.24 9.43
C HIS A 308 -8.20 -13.02 10.01
N SER A 309 -8.34 -13.11 11.34
CA SER A 309 -9.42 -13.88 11.96
C SER A 309 -10.78 -13.20 11.75
N PRO A 310 -11.72 -13.78 10.98
CA PRO A 310 -13.06 -13.20 10.84
C PRO A 310 -13.78 -13.09 12.19
N LEU A 311 -13.53 -14.05 13.11
CA LEU A 311 -14.12 -14.03 14.45
C LEU A 311 -13.60 -12.85 15.29
N VAL A 312 -12.31 -12.52 15.20
CA VAL A 312 -11.75 -11.34 15.86
C VAL A 312 -12.34 -10.07 15.22
N LYS A 313 -12.28 -9.95 13.89
CA LYS A 313 -12.73 -8.76 13.16
C LYS A 313 -14.21 -8.45 13.38
N THR A 314 -15.07 -9.47 13.43
CA THR A 314 -16.51 -9.29 13.72
C THR A 314 -16.79 -8.96 15.18
N ALA A 315 -15.97 -9.45 16.13
CA ALA A 315 -16.05 -9.03 17.53
C ALA A 315 -15.71 -7.54 17.70
N PHE A 316 -14.68 -7.07 16.99
CA PHE A 316 -14.32 -5.64 16.99
C PHE A 316 -15.42 -4.77 16.41
N PHE A 317 -16.06 -5.19 15.33
CA PHE A 317 -17.22 -4.51 14.78
C PHE A 317 -18.37 -4.41 15.80
N ALA A 318 -18.65 -5.51 16.49
CA ALA A 318 -19.67 -5.57 17.53
C ALA A 318 -19.28 -4.84 18.84
N SER A 319 -18.05 -4.30 18.92
CA SER A 319 -17.48 -3.75 20.15
C SER A 319 -17.48 -4.76 21.33
N ASP A 320 -17.31 -6.05 21.00
CA ASP A 320 -17.23 -7.15 21.96
C ASP A 320 -15.76 -7.44 22.34
N PRO A 321 -15.35 -7.26 23.61
CA PRO A 321 -13.98 -7.55 24.05
C PRO A 321 -13.73 -9.07 24.15
N ASN A 322 -13.83 -9.79 23.05
CA ASN A 322 -13.76 -11.25 22.99
C ASN A 322 -12.32 -11.77 23.08
N LEU A 323 -11.79 -11.84 24.29
CA LEU A 323 -10.42 -12.29 24.55
C LEU A 323 -10.16 -13.71 24.04
N GLY A 324 -11.17 -14.60 24.14
CA GLY A 324 -11.05 -15.98 23.71
C GLY A 324 -10.77 -16.11 22.21
N ARG A 325 -11.36 -15.27 21.36
CA ARG A 325 -11.11 -15.25 19.90
C ARG A 325 -9.69 -14.78 19.59
N ILE A 326 -9.17 -13.81 20.33
CA ILE A 326 -7.80 -13.33 20.15
C ILE A 326 -6.81 -14.43 20.58
N LEU A 327 -6.98 -15.04 21.74
CA LEU A 327 -6.11 -16.13 22.23
C LEU A 327 -6.15 -17.36 21.30
N ALA A 328 -7.33 -17.72 20.78
CA ALA A 328 -7.44 -18.79 19.79
C ALA A 328 -6.61 -18.49 18.53
N ALA A 329 -6.62 -17.22 18.06
CA ALA A 329 -5.81 -16.81 16.92
C ALA A 329 -4.30 -16.88 17.21
N VAL A 330 -3.88 -16.49 18.40
CA VAL A 330 -2.48 -16.67 18.87
C VAL A 330 -2.11 -18.16 18.85
N GLY A 331 -2.99 -19.04 19.32
CA GLY A 331 -2.73 -20.48 19.43
C GLY A 331 -2.54 -21.19 18.09
N TYR A 332 -3.26 -20.77 17.03
CA TYR A 332 -3.11 -21.38 15.69
C TYR A 332 -2.15 -20.63 14.76
N ALA A 333 -1.37 -19.67 15.25
CA ALA A 333 -0.45 -18.87 14.45
C ALA A 333 0.73 -19.64 13.81
N GLY A 334 0.83 -20.95 14.06
CA GLY A 334 1.85 -21.82 13.47
C GLY A 334 3.18 -21.83 14.24
N ILE A 335 3.18 -21.45 15.50
CA ILE A 335 4.34 -21.55 16.40
C ILE A 335 4.21 -22.84 17.19
N THR A 336 4.95 -23.88 16.82
CA THR A 336 4.79 -25.24 17.33
C THR A 336 5.26 -25.42 18.79
N ASP A 337 6.15 -24.55 19.27
CA ASP A 337 6.70 -24.54 20.62
C ASP A 337 6.21 -23.34 21.45
N LEU A 338 5.01 -22.81 21.12
CA LEU A 338 4.39 -21.72 21.88
C LEU A 338 3.99 -22.21 23.29
N ASP A 339 4.47 -21.53 24.32
CA ASP A 339 4.04 -21.75 25.69
C ASP A 339 2.91 -20.75 26.03
N GLN A 340 1.68 -21.28 26.14
CA GLN A 340 0.53 -20.45 26.48
C GLN A 340 0.66 -19.78 27.87
N GLY A 341 1.41 -20.38 28.81
CA GLY A 341 1.65 -19.82 30.14
C GLY A 341 2.48 -18.54 30.16
N LEU A 342 3.12 -18.17 29.05
CA LEU A 342 3.88 -16.92 28.91
C LEU A 342 3.09 -15.80 28.22
N ILE A 343 1.85 -16.08 27.76
CA ILE A 343 1.11 -15.12 26.95
C ILE A 343 0.53 -14.02 27.84
N GLU A 344 0.84 -12.79 27.46
CA GLU A 344 0.27 -11.55 28.02
C GLU A 344 -0.59 -10.87 26.94
N LEU A 345 -1.76 -10.33 27.31
CA LEU A 345 -2.64 -9.63 26.39
C LEU A 345 -3.13 -8.32 27.00
N HIS A 346 -3.06 -7.27 26.21
CA HIS A 346 -3.62 -5.95 26.53
C HIS A 346 -4.53 -5.48 25.40
N LEU A 347 -5.59 -4.77 25.76
CA LEU A 347 -6.39 -3.94 24.88
C LEU A 347 -6.15 -2.48 25.30
N ASP A 348 -5.41 -1.74 24.49
CA ASP A 348 -4.85 -0.42 24.82
C ASP A 348 -4.17 -0.42 26.20
N ASP A 349 -4.71 0.35 27.17
CA ASP A 349 -4.24 0.45 28.55
C ASP A 349 -4.69 -0.69 29.46
N VAL A 350 -5.64 -1.53 29.02
CA VAL A 350 -6.25 -2.57 29.85
C VAL A 350 -5.49 -3.90 29.72
N HIS A 351 -4.87 -4.36 30.82
CA HIS A 351 -4.23 -5.67 30.88
C HIS A 351 -5.27 -6.74 31.16
N VAL A 352 -5.58 -7.54 30.14
CA VAL A 352 -6.75 -8.47 30.16
C VAL A 352 -6.37 -9.93 30.40
N VAL A 353 -5.16 -10.36 29.97
CA VAL A 353 -4.65 -11.72 30.15
C VAL A 353 -3.23 -11.66 30.69
N SER A 354 -2.93 -12.48 31.67
CA SER A 354 -1.60 -12.72 32.19
C SER A 354 -1.35 -14.20 32.40
N GLN A 355 -0.14 -14.66 32.03
CA GLN A 355 0.25 -16.08 32.10
C GLN A 355 -0.76 -17.00 31.38
N GLY A 356 -1.26 -16.55 30.22
CA GLY A 356 -2.22 -17.30 29.41
C GLY A 356 -3.64 -17.38 29.95
N GLY A 357 -3.92 -16.81 31.13
CA GLY A 357 -5.23 -16.80 31.79
C GLY A 357 -5.85 -15.40 31.89
N ARG A 358 -7.18 -15.32 31.95
CA ARG A 358 -7.86 -14.06 32.22
C ARG A 358 -7.40 -13.52 33.59
N ARG A 359 -7.02 -12.27 33.64
CA ARG A 359 -6.62 -11.64 34.92
C ARG A 359 -7.80 -11.55 35.87
N PRO A 360 -7.61 -11.87 37.16
CA PRO A 360 -8.67 -11.74 38.17
C PRO A 360 -9.21 -10.31 38.31
N GLU A 361 -8.33 -9.30 38.12
CA GLU A 361 -8.69 -7.88 38.25
C GLU A 361 -9.39 -7.33 37.01
N TYR A 362 -9.40 -8.06 35.86
CA TYR A 362 -10.04 -7.60 34.63
C TYR A 362 -11.57 -7.54 34.81
N ARG A 363 -12.14 -6.39 34.54
CA ARG A 363 -13.57 -6.16 34.48
C ARG A 363 -14.04 -5.97 33.06
N GLU A 364 -15.20 -6.51 32.74
CA GLU A 364 -15.78 -6.44 31.40
C GLU A 364 -16.01 -5.00 30.93
N GLU A 365 -16.36 -4.11 31.87
CA GLU A 365 -16.60 -2.68 31.57
C GLU A 365 -15.33 -1.98 31.07
N ASP A 366 -14.14 -2.39 31.55
CA ASP A 366 -12.87 -1.82 31.10
C ASP A 366 -12.58 -2.24 29.64
N GLY A 367 -12.85 -3.51 29.30
CA GLY A 367 -12.76 -4.01 27.93
C GLY A 367 -13.76 -3.32 27.00
N ALA A 368 -15.03 -3.20 27.42
CA ALA A 368 -16.07 -2.53 26.65
C ALA A 368 -15.73 -1.05 26.39
N ARG A 369 -15.13 -0.35 27.35
CA ARG A 369 -14.63 1.02 27.19
C ARG A 369 -13.63 1.13 26.04
N VAL A 370 -12.66 0.22 25.97
CA VAL A 370 -11.68 0.19 24.88
C VAL A 370 -12.34 -0.15 23.57
N MET A 371 -13.18 -1.19 23.54
CA MET A 371 -13.83 -1.65 22.31
C MET A 371 -14.81 -0.64 21.73
N ALA A 372 -15.28 0.35 22.48
CA ALA A 372 -16.10 1.46 22.00
C ALA A 372 -15.28 2.49 21.17
N GLN A 373 -13.95 2.46 21.23
CA GLN A 373 -13.10 3.37 20.45
C GLN A 373 -13.03 2.98 18.98
N SER A 374 -12.77 3.95 18.12
CA SER A 374 -12.53 3.71 16.69
C SER A 374 -11.09 3.34 16.35
N GLU A 375 -10.15 3.59 17.25
CA GLU A 375 -8.74 3.17 17.15
C GLU A 375 -8.37 2.34 18.37
N ILE A 376 -7.86 1.13 18.15
CA ILE A 376 -7.60 0.18 19.24
C ILE A 376 -6.28 -0.54 18.97
N THR A 377 -5.48 -0.74 20.01
CA THR A 377 -4.27 -1.56 19.96
C THR A 377 -4.47 -2.87 20.71
N ILE A 378 -4.30 -3.99 20.02
CA ILE A 378 -4.12 -5.31 20.61
C ILE A 378 -2.62 -5.48 20.82
N ARG A 379 -2.17 -5.65 22.07
CA ARG A 379 -0.77 -5.94 22.39
C ARG A 379 -0.64 -7.33 22.98
N VAL A 380 0.12 -8.19 22.28
CA VAL A 380 0.36 -9.58 22.69
C VAL A 380 1.83 -9.74 23.06
N GLY A 381 2.11 -10.12 24.30
CA GLY A 381 3.44 -10.54 24.76
C GLY A 381 3.60 -12.05 24.61
N LEU A 382 4.67 -12.50 23.97
CA LEU A 382 4.97 -13.93 23.75
C LEU A 382 5.90 -14.50 24.83
N GLY A 383 6.72 -13.66 25.50
CA GLY A 383 7.69 -14.08 26.52
C GLY A 383 8.81 -14.99 26.00
N ARG A 384 9.18 -14.89 24.70
CA ARG A 384 10.11 -15.81 24.01
C ARG A 384 11.42 -15.15 23.56
N GLY A 385 11.47 -13.83 23.55
CA GLY A 385 12.60 -13.03 23.07
C GLY A 385 12.37 -11.54 23.27
N GLU A 386 13.06 -10.72 22.47
CA GLU A 386 13.03 -9.25 22.60
C GLU A 386 12.48 -8.57 21.33
N VAL A 387 12.17 -9.33 20.27
CA VAL A 387 11.70 -8.77 19.01
C VAL A 387 10.23 -8.38 19.12
N SER A 388 9.89 -7.27 18.47
CA SER A 388 8.50 -6.82 18.35
C SER A 388 8.19 -6.36 16.92
N ASP A 389 6.93 -6.56 16.49
CA ASP A 389 6.44 -6.02 15.22
C ASP A 389 4.94 -5.72 15.32
N THR A 390 4.42 -4.93 14.36
CA THR A 390 3.03 -4.49 14.36
C THR A 390 2.40 -4.67 12.98
N VAL A 391 1.19 -5.20 12.94
CA VAL A 391 0.32 -5.25 11.75
C VAL A 391 -0.91 -4.38 12.01
N TRP A 392 -1.31 -3.60 11.01
CA TRP A 392 -2.53 -2.79 11.09
C TRP A 392 -3.63 -3.41 10.24
N THR A 393 -4.83 -3.42 10.79
CA THR A 393 -6.04 -3.98 10.15
C THR A 393 -7.27 -3.16 10.53
N CYS A 394 -8.42 -3.55 10.00
CA CYS A 394 -9.73 -3.02 10.36
C CYS A 394 -10.67 -4.14 10.82
N ASP A 395 -11.83 -3.79 11.32
CA ASP A 395 -12.93 -4.70 11.64
C ASP A 395 -13.66 -5.21 10.37
N PHE A 396 -14.61 -6.12 10.53
CA PHE A 396 -15.55 -6.56 9.48
C PHE A 396 -16.98 -6.18 9.86
N SER A 397 -17.53 -5.23 9.12
CA SER A 397 -18.93 -4.80 9.20
C SER A 397 -19.81 -5.52 8.18
N HIS A 398 -21.12 -5.30 8.26
CA HIS A 398 -22.07 -5.75 7.24
C HIS A 398 -21.81 -5.09 5.88
N ASP A 399 -21.30 -3.85 5.87
CA ASP A 399 -21.02 -3.11 4.64
C ASP A 399 -19.90 -3.78 3.81
N TYR A 400 -18.93 -4.47 4.44
CA TYR A 400 -17.93 -5.25 3.72
C TYR A 400 -18.60 -6.28 2.80
N VAL A 401 -19.59 -7.01 3.31
CA VAL A 401 -20.34 -8.02 2.53
C VAL A 401 -21.16 -7.34 1.42
N THR A 402 -21.84 -6.25 1.73
CA THR A 402 -22.66 -5.51 0.77
C THR A 402 -21.82 -4.98 -0.40
N ILE A 403 -20.69 -4.31 -0.11
CA ILE A 403 -19.77 -3.77 -1.13
C ILE A 403 -19.26 -4.87 -2.06
N ASN A 404 -18.86 -6.02 -1.48
CA ASN A 404 -18.26 -7.10 -2.27
C ASN A 404 -19.31 -7.93 -3.03
N ALA A 405 -20.56 -8.01 -2.56
CA ALA A 405 -21.66 -8.64 -3.29
C ALA A 405 -22.02 -7.86 -4.58
N ASP A 406 -21.87 -6.53 -4.57
CA ASP A 406 -22.23 -5.64 -5.69
C ASP A 406 -21.03 -5.17 -6.54
N TYR A 407 -19.82 -5.68 -6.29
CA TYR A 407 -18.57 -5.17 -6.90
C TYR A 407 -18.56 -5.12 -8.43
N ARG A 408 -19.30 -5.98 -9.12
CA ARG A 408 -19.36 -6.05 -10.59
C ARG A 408 -20.46 -5.17 -11.22
N SER A 409 -21.37 -4.60 -10.44
CA SER A 409 -22.52 -3.82 -10.91
C SER A 409 -22.19 -2.34 -11.25
#